data_5163ac2fd69ac080ad1c37291084a6a3
#
_entry.id   5163ac2fd69ac080ad1c37291084a6a3
#
_cell.length_a   1.000
_cell.length_b   1.000
_cell.length_c   1.000
_cell.angle_alpha   90.00
_cell.angle_beta   90.00
_cell.angle_gamma   90.00
#
_symmetry.space_group_name_H-M   'P 1'
#
loop_
_entity.id
_entity.type
_entity.pdbx_description
1 polymer ?
#
loop_
_entity_poly.entity_id
_entity_poly.type
_entity_poly.pdbx_seq_one_letter_code
_entity_poly.pdbx_strand_id
1 'polypeptide(L)'
;MPARHLLGVVVAVTLSATGVRGSFERSADASQVQGATPAAQSPQPQPAQPPAPPAEPLLGPGPSAARYPKNAEEFDEYFKKVSNWGRWGKDDERGALNLITEAKRKQAASLVKVGLAVGLAHPPITERTPDNTNPFEHTMNRGFSTDTYRVSYHGYAHSHMDALCHILYKGQTYNGYSQAEVNTEKGCTKLGIQNMRNGYVTRGILLDIPRLKGVQYLEPGTPVFVEDIEAWEKKAGIKVSSGDALLLRTGRWARRAALGPWVVSRNEAGFHASVAQWLKDRGVALIGSDSALDVTPSLVESLNLPVHTLAITALGLNILDNQDLEALGEQAAKQNRWEFMLTVAPVPVTGGTGFPVNAIATF
;
A
#
# COMPACT_ATOMS: atom_id res chain seq x y z
N MET A 1 32.05 6.41 -57.26
CA MET A 1 31.40 5.08 -57.22
C MET A 1 30.03 5.29 -56.60
N PRO A 2 28.95 4.72 -57.17
CA PRO A 2 27.67 5.45 -57.32
C PRO A 2 26.69 5.23 -56.18
N ALA A 3 25.91 6.27 -55.94
CA ALA A 3 24.74 6.32 -55.09
C ALA A 3 23.62 5.42 -55.62
N ARG A 4 22.95 4.68 -54.71
CA ARG A 4 21.71 3.96 -55.04
C ARG A 4 20.53 4.70 -54.41
N HIS A 5 19.67 5.23 -55.25
CA HIS A 5 18.35 5.75 -54.94
C HIS A 5 17.41 4.57 -54.60
N LEU A 6 16.70 4.64 -53.47
CA LEU A 6 15.53 3.82 -53.22
C LEU A 6 14.27 4.65 -53.48
N LEU A 7 13.48 4.20 -54.43
CA LEU A 7 12.15 4.72 -54.78
C LEU A 7 11.17 4.26 -53.69
N GLY A 8 10.49 5.20 -53.02
CA GLY A 8 9.35 4.93 -52.18
C GLY A 8 8.06 4.86 -53.02
N VAL A 9 7.36 3.74 -52.91
CA VAL A 9 6.02 3.56 -53.49
C VAL A 9 4.99 4.03 -52.48
N VAL A 10 4.25 5.09 -52.80
CA VAL A 10 3.07 5.56 -52.10
C VAL A 10 1.85 4.85 -52.66
N VAL A 11 1.18 4.02 -51.89
CA VAL A 11 -0.13 3.44 -52.24
C VAL A 11 -1.21 4.31 -51.63
N ALA A 12 -1.94 5.03 -52.44
CA ALA A 12 -3.14 5.75 -52.07
C ALA A 12 -4.35 4.80 -52.16
N VAL A 13 -5.02 4.55 -51.01
CA VAL A 13 -6.29 3.83 -50.99
C VAL A 13 -7.42 4.85 -50.92
N THR A 14 -8.18 4.97 -52.00
CA THR A 14 -9.43 5.72 -52.06
C THR A 14 -10.59 4.84 -51.59
N LEU A 15 -11.25 5.20 -50.50
CA LEU A 15 -12.52 4.61 -50.07
C LEU A 15 -13.69 5.41 -50.67
N SER A 16 -14.48 4.76 -51.52
CA SER A 16 -15.73 5.29 -52.05
C SER A 16 -16.86 4.99 -51.05
N ALA A 17 -17.55 6.03 -50.59
CA ALA A 17 -18.74 5.93 -49.78
C ALA A 17 -19.98 5.77 -50.65
N THR A 18 -20.66 4.63 -50.58
CA THR A 18 -22.03 4.46 -51.10
C THR A 18 -23.03 4.61 -49.96
N GLY A 19 -23.85 5.65 -50.07
CA GLY A 19 -24.92 5.91 -49.10
C GLY A 19 -26.12 4.99 -49.34
N VAL A 20 -26.66 4.48 -48.25
CA VAL A 20 -28.02 3.88 -48.19
C VAL A 20 -28.84 4.73 -47.23
N ARG A 21 -29.82 5.46 -47.81
CA ARG A 21 -30.89 6.13 -47.06
C ARG A 21 -32.00 5.11 -46.81
N GLY A 22 -32.28 4.82 -45.57
CA GLY A 22 -33.49 4.12 -45.10
C GLY A 22 -34.36 5.09 -44.30
N SER A 23 -35.50 5.43 -44.89
CA SER A 23 -36.57 6.18 -44.29
C SER A 23 -37.39 5.25 -43.39
N PHE A 24 -37.61 5.62 -42.14
CA PHE A 24 -38.61 5.01 -41.28
C PHE A 24 -39.72 6.01 -40.98
N GLU A 25 -40.92 5.64 -41.42
CA GLU A 25 -42.17 6.35 -41.19
C GLU A 25 -42.64 6.20 -39.75
N ARG A 26 -43.26 7.25 -39.24
CA ARG A 26 -43.97 7.29 -37.96
C ARG A 26 -45.39 6.75 -38.15
N SER A 27 -45.79 5.83 -37.37
CA SER A 27 -47.18 5.54 -37.09
C SER A 27 -47.54 5.92 -35.65
N ALA A 28 -48.46 6.86 -35.53
CA ALA A 28 -49.13 7.16 -34.29
C ALA A 28 -50.35 6.24 -34.21
N ASP A 29 -50.55 5.62 -33.08
CA ASP A 29 -51.92 5.19 -32.69
C ASP A 29 -52.14 5.37 -31.21
N ALA A 30 -53.25 6.03 -30.89
CA ALA A 30 -53.70 6.36 -29.58
C ALA A 30 -54.87 5.41 -29.21
N SER A 31 -54.78 4.80 -28.06
CA SER A 31 -55.99 4.30 -27.38
C SER A 31 -55.81 4.29 -25.87
N GLN A 32 -56.70 5.01 -25.24
CA GLN A 32 -56.99 5.11 -23.81
C GLN A 32 -57.32 3.75 -23.21
N VAL A 33 -56.91 3.52 -21.97
CA VAL A 33 -57.81 2.91 -20.93
C VAL A 33 -57.37 3.33 -19.53
N GLN A 34 -58.31 3.77 -18.76
CA GLN A 34 -58.30 4.15 -17.36
C GLN A 34 -58.01 2.96 -16.42
N GLY A 35 -57.34 3.26 -15.30
CA GLY A 35 -57.23 2.37 -14.18
C GLY A 35 -56.32 2.96 -13.09
N ALA A 36 -56.90 3.81 -12.22
CA ALA A 36 -56.18 4.35 -11.06
C ALA A 36 -56.10 3.25 -9.97
N THR A 37 -54.88 2.83 -9.66
CA THR A 37 -54.55 2.11 -8.43
C THR A 37 -53.91 3.07 -7.43
N PRO A 38 -54.25 3.04 -6.13
CA PRO A 38 -53.69 3.98 -5.18
C PRO A 38 -52.18 3.74 -5.00
N ALA A 39 -51.43 4.84 -5.06
CA ALA A 39 -49.98 4.84 -4.83
C ALA A 39 -49.68 4.36 -3.41
N ALA A 40 -48.89 3.29 -3.31
CA ALA A 40 -48.28 2.89 -2.07
C ALA A 40 -47.28 3.99 -1.62
N GLN A 41 -47.51 4.52 -0.43
CA GLN A 41 -46.60 5.49 0.19
C GLN A 41 -45.27 4.79 0.43
N SER A 42 -44.21 5.32 -0.16
CA SER A 42 -42.83 4.94 0.14
C SER A 42 -42.55 5.19 1.62
N PRO A 43 -41.88 4.27 2.33
CA PRO A 43 -41.49 4.50 3.71
C PRO A 43 -40.53 5.69 3.77
N GLN A 44 -40.81 6.65 4.66
CA GLN A 44 -39.92 7.76 4.92
C GLN A 44 -38.62 7.22 5.53
N PRO A 45 -37.45 7.73 5.15
CA PRO A 45 -36.20 7.33 5.79
C PRO A 45 -36.24 7.76 7.26
N GLN A 46 -36.02 6.80 8.15
CA GLN A 46 -35.81 7.09 9.57
C GLN A 46 -34.56 7.99 9.71
N PRO A 47 -34.58 8.99 10.61
CA PRO A 47 -33.39 9.79 10.87
C PRO A 47 -32.28 8.86 11.34
N ALA A 48 -31.10 8.97 10.70
CA ALA A 48 -29.91 8.23 11.06
C ALA A 48 -29.59 8.45 12.55
N GLN A 49 -29.45 7.37 13.30
CA GLN A 49 -28.94 7.44 14.67
C GLN A 49 -27.55 8.09 14.64
N PRO A 50 -27.25 9.00 15.59
CA PRO A 50 -25.89 9.53 15.69
C PRO A 50 -24.92 8.37 15.86
N PRO A 51 -23.73 8.44 15.22
CA PRO A 51 -22.71 7.41 15.36
C PRO A 51 -22.39 7.20 16.85
N ALA A 52 -22.32 5.94 17.26
CA ALA A 52 -21.88 5.60 18.61
C ALA A 52 -20.51 6.26 18.88
N PRO A 53 -20.24 6.73 20.11
CA PRO A 53 -18.94 7.27 20.44
C PRO A 53 -17.87 6.23 20.10
N PRO A 54 -16.68 6.65 19.63
CA PRO A 54 -15.60 5.73 19.33
C PRO A 54 -15.32 4.86 20.55
N ALA A 55 -15.33 3.53 20.35
CA ALA A 55 -14.97 2.59 21.40
C ALA A 55 -13.55 2.95 21.88
N GLU A 56 -13.35 2.98 23.19
CA GLU A 56 -12.00 3.15 23.74
C GLU A 56 -11.08 2.07 23.14
N PRO A 57 -9.86 2.44 22.73
CA PRO A 57 -8.92 1.47 22.19
C PRO A 57 -8.80 0.31 23.17
N LEU A 58 -9.04 -0.91 22.72
CA LEU A 58 -8.81 -2.10 23.52
C LEU A 58 -7.31 -2.26 23.77
N LEU A 59 -6.78 -1.44 24.66
CA LEU A 59 -5.45 -1.58 25.21
C LEU A 59 -5.47 -2.83 26.11
N GLY A 60 -5.34 -4.00 25.48
CA GLY A 60 -5.05 -5.21 26.25
C GLY A 60 -3.81 -4.97 27.13
N PRO A 61 -3.74 -5.55 28.34
CA PRO A 61 -2.60 -5.40 29.23
C PRO A 61 -1.38 -6.12 28.63
N GLY A 62 -0.70 -5.44 27.69
CA GLY A 62 0.63 -5.86 27.28
C GLY A 62 1.63 -5.48 28.37
N PRO A 63 2.71 -6.22 28.56
CA PRO A 63 3.73 -5.87 29.53
C PRO A 63 4.25 -4.47 29.27
N SER A 64 4.26 -3.61 30.28
CA SER A 64 4.66 -2.20 30.17
C SER A 64 6.09 -2.00 29.65
N ALA A 65 6.92 -3.03 29.72
CA ALA A 65 8.29 -3.06 29.18
C ALA A 65 8.34 -3.17 27.63
N ALA A 66 7.29 -3.72 26.98
CA ALA A 66 7.23 -3.90 25.53
C ALA A 66 6.96 -2.58 24.77
N ARG A 67 6.69 -1.48 25.47
CA ARG A 67 6.29 -0.19 24.89
C ARG A 67 7.44 0.83 24.83
N TYR A 68 8.64 0.37 24.67
CA TYR A 68 9.82 1.19 24.41
C TYR A 68 9.98 1.38 22.90
N PRO A 69 10.31 2.58 22.37
CA PRO A 69 10.55 3.86 23.09
C PRO A 69 9.25 4.60 23.46
N LYS A 70 9.28 5.49 24.46
CA LYS A 70 8.14 6.28 24.97
C LYS A 70 8.20 7.77 24.61
N ASN A 71 9.42 8.28 24.42
CA ASN A 71 9.69 9.70 24.14
C ASN A 71 10.84 9.85 23.13
N ALA A 72 11.13 11.09 22.75
CA ALA A 72 12.14 11.38 21.76
C ALA A 72 13.57 10.97 22.13
N GLU A 73 13.94 11.04 23.44
CA GLU A 73 15.28 10.64 23.90
C GLU A 73 15.45 9.11 23.83
N GLU A 74 14.49 8.37 24.35
CA GLU A 74 14.47 6.91 24.23
C GLU A 74 14.40 6.47 22.76
N PHE A 75 13.71 7.24 21.90
CA PHE A 75 13.65 6.96 20.48
C PHE A 75 15.02 7.15 19.80
N ASP A 76 15.79 8.16 20.16
CA ASP A 76 17.14 8.37 19.66
C ASP A 76 18.07 7.19 19.97
N GLU A 77 17.99 6.69 21.19
CA GLU A 77 18.77 5.52 21.61
C GLU A 77 18.30 4.26 20.86
N TYR A 78 17.00 4.11 20.72
CA TYR A 78 16.40 2.99 20.01
C TYR A 78 16.74 3.01 18.53
N PHE A 79 16.70 4.18 17.89
CA PHE A 79 17.12 4.37 16.51
C PHE A 79 18.57 3.90 16.27
N LYS A 80 19.50 4.32 17.13
CA LYS A 80 20.90 3.88 17.06
C LYS A 80 21.03 2.37 17.21
N LYS A 81 20.34 1.81 18.17
CA LYS A 81 20.33 0.36 18.48
C LYS A 81 19.85 -0.48 17.29
N VAL A 82 18.76 -0.08 16.65
CA VAL A 82 18.15 -0.84 15.56
C VAL A 82 18.78 -0.53 14.20
N SER A 83 19.57 0.52 14.06
CA SER A 83 20.15 0.93 12.78
C SER A 83 20.93 -0.19 12.09
N ASN A 84 20.76 -0.27 10.77
CA ASN A 84 21.50 -1.15 9.85
C ASN A 84 22.55 -0.37 9.05
N TRP A 85 22.83 0.89 9.40
CA TRP A 85 23.81 1.70 8.68
C TRP A 85 25.17 1.02 8.62
N GLY A 86 25.79 1.03 7.43
CA GLY A 86 27.06 0.36 7.17
C GLY A 86 26.99 -1.17 7.06
N ARG A 87 25.86 -1.81 7.38
CA ARG A 87 25.73 -3.28 7.36
C ARG A 87 26.06 -3.90 5.99
N TRP A 88 25.74 -3.22 4.90
CA TRP A 88 26.02 -3.64 3.53
C TRP A 88 27.02 -2.73 2.81
N GLY A 89 27.81 -1.99 3.58
CA GLY A 89 28.79 -1.04 3.09
C GLY A 89 28.30 0.40 3.15
N LYS A 90 29.28 1.33 3.16
CA LYS A 90 28.99 2.77 3.29
C LYS A 90 28.24 3.37 2.09
N ASP A 91 28.33 2.75 0.93
CA ASP A 91 27.72 3.20 -0.31
C ASP A 91 26.44 2.44 -0.65
N ASP A 92 25.91 1.62 0.31
CA ASP A 92 24.69 0.87 0.10
C ASP A 92 23.46 1.79 -0.01
N GLU A 93 22.68 1.57 -1.05
CA GLU A 93 21.44 2.28 -1.35
C GLU A 93 20.20 1.34 -1.38
N ARG A 94 20.36 0.06 -1.03
CA ARG A 94 19.30 -0.94 -1.11
C ARG A 94 18.73 -1.35 0.24
N GLY A 95 19.47 -1.10 1.31
CA GLY A 95 19.01 -1.43 2.65
C GLY A 95 18.71 -2.91 2.85
N ALA A 96 17.62 -3.19 3.55
CA ALA A 96 17.20 -4.56 3.88
C ALA A 96 16.83 -5.43 2.66
N LEU A 97 16.63 -4.84 1.48
CA LEU A 97 16.41 -5.61 0.24
C LEU A 97 17.63 -6.45 -0.15
N ASN A 98 18.82 -6.16 0.41
CA ASN A 98 19.99 -7.05 0.29
C ASN A 98 19.77 -8.42 0.91
N LEU A 99 18.79 -8.58 1.79
CA LEU A 99 18.39 -9.86 2.39
C LEU A 99 17.58 -10.76 1.44
N ILE A 100 17.06 -10.21 0.35
CA ILE A 100 16.36 -10.98 -0.69
C ILE A 100 17.39 -11.65 -1.59
N THR A 101 17.93 -12.77 -1.12
CA THR A 101 18.93 -13.56 -1.81
C THR A 101 18.32 -14.37 -2.97
N GLU A 102 19.15 -14.97 -3.81
CA GLU A 102 18.69 -15.90 -4.84
C GLU A 102 17.93 -17.09 -4.24
N ALA A 103 18.42 -17.65 -3.13
CA ALA A 103 17.75 -18.73 -2.41
C ALA A 103 16.36 -18.31 -1.90
N LYS A 104 16.22 -17.06 -1.38
CA LYS A 104 14.94 -16.53 -0.93
C LYS A 104 13.95 -16.39 -2.10
N ARG A 105 14.41 -15.93 -3.28
CA ARG A 105 13.55 -15.85 -4.48
C ARG A 105 13.09 -17.23 -4.94
N LYS A 106 13.99 -18.23 -4.93
CA LYS A 106 13.64 -19.63 -5.25
C LYS A 106 12.63 -20.20 -4.25
N GLN A 107 12.82 -19.91 -2.94
CA GLN A 107 11.86 -20.27 -1.90
C GLN A 107 10.49 -19.65 -2.20
N ALA A 108 10.43 -18.35 -2.50
CA ALA A 108 9.18 -17.67 -2.82
C ALA A 108 8.48 -18.30 -4.04
N ALA A 109 9.21 -18.55 -5.12
CA ALA A 109 8.67 -19.18 -6.31
C ALA A 109 8.11 -20.59 -6.04
N SER A 110 8.71 -21.34 -5.10
CA SER A 110 8.23 -22.66 -4.71
C SER A 110 6.89 -22.64 -3.94
N LEU A 111 6.44 -21.46 -3.49
CA LEU A 111 5.13 -21.29 -2.84
C LEU A 111 3.96 -21.22 -3.83
N VAL A 112 4.23 -21.05 -5.12
CA VAL A 112 3.18 -21.05 -6.15
C VAL A 112 2.72 -22.50 -6.37
N LYS A 113 1.57 -22.84 -5.79
CA LYS A 113 0.98 -24.21 -5.85
C LYS A 113 -0.35 -24.23 -6.59
N VAL A 114 -1.09 -23.12 -6.55
CA VAL A 114 -2.44 -23.01 -7.10
C VAL A 114 -2.42 -22.20 -8.38
N GLY A 115 -1.46 -21.26 -8.52
CA GLY A 115 -1.39 -20.36 -9.67
C GLY A 115 -2.39 -19.20 -9.58
N LEU A 116 -2.96 -18.92 -8.40
CA LEU A 116 -3.87 -17.83 -8.18
C LEU A 116 -3.10 -16.56 -7.78
N ALA A 117 -3.38 -15.46 -8.46
CA ALA A 117 -2.81 -14.14 -8.17
C ALA A 117 -3.85 -13.23 -7.53
N VAL A 118 -3.41 -12.43 -6.53
CA VAL A 118 -4.20 -11.40 -5.87
C VAL A 118 -3.43 -10.07 -5.97
N GLY A 119 -4.04 -9.06 -6.60
CA GLY A 119 -3.51 -7.69 -6.60
C GLY A 119 -3.75 -7.02 -5.25
N LEU A 120 -2.79 -6.25 -4.79
CA LEU A 120 -2.82 -5.61 -3.47
C LEU A 120 -3.03 -4.09 -3.52
N ALA A 121 -3.19 -3.49 -4.70
CA ALA A 121 -3.53 -2.08 -4.77
C ALA A 121 -5.02 -1.87 -4.60
N HIS A 122 -5.39 -0.94 -3.71
CA HIS A 122 -6.75 -0.40 -3.68
C HIS A 122 -7.00 0.40 -4.99
N PRO A 123 -8.17 0.27 -5.62
CA PRO A 123 -8.52 1.13 -6.75
C PRO A 123 -8.33 2.62 -6.39
N PRO A 124 -7.73 3.43 -7.28
CA PRO A 124 -7.49 4.83 -7.00
C PRO A 124 -8.78 5.59 -6.63
N ILE A 125 -8.73 6.36 -5.53
CA ILE A 125 -9.87 7.14 -5.06
C ILE A 125 -9.85 8.50 -5.75
N THR A 126 -10.88 8.76 -6.56
CA THR A 126 -11.02 9.99 -7.35
C THR A 126 -11.83 11.08 -6.62
N GLU A 127 -12.51 10.74 -5.54
CA GLU A 127 -13.28 11.69 -4.74
C GLU A 127 -12.44 12.25 -3.59
N ARG A 128 -12.68 13.54 -3.28
CA ARG A 128 -12.13 14.17 -2.10
C ARG A 128 -12.91 13.72 -0.87
N THR A 129 -12.21 13.07 0.06
CA THR A 129 -12.77 12.54 1.31
C THR A 129 -11.84 12.87 2.49
N PRO A 130 -12.27 12.70 3.75
CA PRO A 130 -11.41 12.94 4.91
C PRO A 130 -10.08 12.19 4.92
N ASP A 131 -10.04 10.98 4.33
CA ASP A 131 -8.84 10.16 4.16
C ASP A 131 -8.15 10.38 2.80
N ASN A 132 -8.74 11.16 1.88
CA ASN A 132 -8.18 11.47 0.56
C ASN A 132 -8.27 12.95 0.25
N THR A 133 -7.31 13.73 0.72
CA THR A 133 -7.26 15.19 0.46
C THR A 133 -6.69 15.53 -0.93
N ASN A 134 -6.02 14.60 -1.58
CA ASN A 134 -5.43 14.74 -2.92
C ASN A 134 -5.95 13.62 -3.83
N PRO A 135 -7.16 13.77 -4.40
CA PRO A 135 -7.77 12.75 -5.26
C PRO A 135 -6.89 12.37 -6.44
N PHE A 136 -7.00 11.12 -6.86
CA PHE A 136 -6.42 10.67 -8.12
C PHE A 136 -7.15 11.34 -9.28
N GLU A 137 -6.40 11.98 -10.17
CA GLU A 137 -6.94 12.63 -11.35
C GLU A 137 -6.76 11.72 -12.58
N HIS A 138 -7.86 11.48 -13.29
CA HIS A 138 -7.88 10.77 -14.56
C HIS A 138 -8.53 11.64 -15.62
N THR A 139 -7.83 11.92 -16.71
CA THR A 139 -8.32 12.72 -17.82
C THR A 139 -8.17 11.94 -19.11
N MET A 140 -9.30 11.74 -19.81
CA MET A 140 -9.27 11.21 -21.17
C MET A 140 -8.78 12.29 -22.14
N ASN A 141 -7.81 11.93 -22.98
CA ASN A 141 -7.32 12.83 -24.01
C ASN A 141 -8.28 12.89 -25.21
N ARG A 142 -8.05 13.84 -26.10
CA ARG A 142 -8.85 13.99 -27.32
C ARG A 142 -8.87 12.69 -28.12
N GLY A 143 -10.06 12.26 -28.53
CA GLY A 143 -10.28 10.99 -29.25
C GLY A 143 -10.58 9.81 -28.34
N PHE A 144 -10.52 9.99 -26.99
CA PHE A 144 -10.93 9.01 -25.97
C PHE A 144 -10.26 7.63 -26.05
N SER A 145 -9.04 7.59 -26.63
CA SER A 145 -8.22 6.36 -26.74
C SER A 145 -6.90 6.41 -25.96
N THR A 146 -6.59 7.57 -25.38
CA THR A 146 -5.44 7.81 -24.51
C THR A 146 -5.86 8.65 -23.32
N ASP A 147 -5.10 8.58 -22.23
CA ASP A 147 -5.42 9.24 -20.99
C ASP A 147 -4.17 9.81 -20.29
N THR A 148 -4.42 10.62 -19.29
CA THR A 148 -3.40 11.21 -18.42
C THR A 148 -3.80 10.98 -16.98
N TYR A 149 -2.85 10.54 -16.15
CA TYR A 149 -3.01 10.38 -14.72
C TYR A 149 -2.15 11.38 -13.96
N ARG A 150 -2.72 11.89 -12.86
CA ARG A 150 -1.99 12.67 -11.89
C ARG A 150 -2.33 12.20 -10.49
N VAL A 151 -1.31 11.99 -9.66
CA VAL A 151 -1.47 11.52 -8.28
C VAL A 151 -0.37 12.05 -7.37
N SER A 152 -0.77 12.55 -6.19
CA SER A 152 0.11 12.75 -5.03
C SER A 152 -0.08 11.53 -4.13
N TYR A 153 0.76 10.50 -4.30
CA TYR A 153 0.51 9.17 -3.72
C TYR A 153 0.94 9.05 -2.27
N HIS A 154 1.94 9.80 -1.81
CA HIS A 154 2.30 9.81 -0.39
C HIS A 154 1.14 10.33 0.46
N GLY A 155 0.78 9.59 1.49
CA GLY A 155 -0.36 9.87 2.34
C GLY A 155 -1.20 8.64 2.64
N TYR A 156 -2.51 8.82 2.79
CA TYR A 156 -3.39 7.81 3.42
C TYR A 156 -4.42 7.19 2.46
N ALA A 157 -4.29 7.38 1.15
CA ALA A 157 -5.35 6.96 0.22
C ALA A 157 -4.89 6.02 -0.88
N HIS A 158 -3.69 6.22 -1.41
CA HIS A 158 -3.24 5.52 -2.61
C HIS A 158 -2.19 4.47 -2.29
N SER A 159 -2.36 3.26 -2.82
CA SER A 159 -1.38 2.19 -2.66
C SER A 159 -0.06 2.58 -3.33
N HIS A 160 1.02 2.60 -2.58
CA HIS A 160 2.33 3.00 -3.07
C HIS A 160 3.46 2.29 -2.33
N MET A 161 4.65 2.45 -2.85
CA MET A 161 5.90 2.01 -2.23
C MET A 161 6.80 3.21 -1.97
N ASP A 162 7.33 3.30 -0.75
CA ASP A 162 8.30 4.30 -0.35
C ASP A 162 9.72 3.87 -0.66
N ALA A 163 10.49 4.81 -1.21
CA ALA A 163 11.93 4.69 -1.36
C ALA A 163 12.68 5.15 -0.10
N LEU A 164 13.94 4.73 0.05
CA LEU A 164 14.73 5.03 1.26
C LEU A 164 15.10 6.51 1.42
N CYS A 165 14.88 7.34 0.40
CA CYS A 165 15.07 8.79 0.49
C CYS A 165 13.80 9.54 0.94
N HIS A 166 12.66 8.84 1.17
CA HIS A 166 11.39 9.50 1.49
C HIS A 166 11.37 10.09 2.91
N ILE A 167 11.85 9.35 3.89
CA ILE A 167 11.81 9.75 5.31
C ILE A 167 13.20 10.17 5.79
N LEU A 168 13.19 11.21 6.61
CA LEU A 168 14.38 11.84 7.17
C LEU A 168 14.34 11.79 8.69
N TYR A 169 15.49 11.63 9.31
CA TYR A 169 15.64 11.78 10.73
C TYR A 169 16.87 12.63 11.08
N LYS A 170 16.65 13.74 11.77
CA LYS A 170 17.73 14.69 12.17
C LYS A 170 18.65 15.10 10.99
N GLY A 171 18.03 15.37 9.84
CA GLY A 171 18.75 15.79 8.63
C GLY A 171 19.50 14.69 7.90
N GLN A 172 19.23 13.42 8.22
CA GLN A 172 19.86 12.27 7.59
C GLN A 172 18.79 11.32 7.01
N THR A 173 19.15 10.69 5.90
CA THR A 173 18.44 9.57 5.28
C THR A 173 19.08 8.25 5.67
N TYR A 174 18.58 7.13 5.15
CA TYR A 174 19.18 5.82 5.37
C TYR A 174 20.70 5.84 5.09
N ASN A 175 21.44 5.03 5.82
CA ASN A 175 22.88 4.85 5.75
C ASN A 175 23.70 6.11 6.07
N GLY A 176 23.09 7.11 6.73
CA GLY A 176 23.76 8.33 7.20
C GLY A 176 24.03 9.37 6.12
N TYR A 177 23.45 9.22 4.92
CA TYR A 177 23.57 10.26 3.91
C TYR A 177 22.88 11.54 4.36
N SER A 178 23.52 12.68 4.12
CA SER A 178 22.96 13.99 4.43
C SER A 178 21.73 14.28 3.57
N GLN A 179 20.68 14.81 4.18
CA GLN A 179 19.50 15.29 3.44
C GLN A 179 19.89 16.26 2.32
N ALA A 180 20.81 17.20 2.60
CA ALA A 180 21.21 18.20 1.62
C ALA A 180 21.88 17.59 0.37
N GLU A 181 22.50 16.41 0.51
CA GLU A 181 23.10 15.69 -0.61
C GLU A 181 22.09 14.81 -1.35
N VAL A 182 21.11 14.25 -0.64
CA VAL A 182 20.17 13.29 -1.21
C VAL A 182 18.94 13.98 -1.79
N ASN A 183 18.27 14.85 -1.04
CA ASN A 183 17.00 15.45 -1.46
C ASN A 183 17.21 16.80 -2.14
N THR A 184 17.05 16.86 -3.45
CA THR A 184 17.22 18.06 -4.26
C THR A 184 15.92 18.43 -4.97
N GLU A 185 15.84 19.64 -5.55
CA GLU A 185 14.71 20.08 -6.37
C GLU A 185 14.45 19.15 -7.58
N LYS A 186 15.47 18.41 -8.03
CA LYS A 186 15.40 17.47 -9.14
C LYS A 186 15.07 16.03 -8.71
N GLY A 187 14.83 15.83 -7.41
CA GLY A 187 14.58 14.52 -6.81
C GLY A 187 15.76 13.98 -6.01
N CYS A 188 15.67 12.73 -5.63
CA CYS A 188 16.69 12.04 -4.84
C CYS A 188 17.90 11.67 -5.70
N THR A 189 19.08 12.14 -5.31
CA THR A 189 20.36 11.80 -5.98
C THR A 189 20.81 10.38 -5.62
N LYS A 190 20.39 9.87 -4.45
CA LYS A 190 20.62 8.52 -3.93
C LYS A 190 19.34 7.98 -3.29
N LEU A 191 19.30 6.67 -3.03
CA LEU A 191 18.22 6.02 -2.26
C LEU A 191 16.84 6.11 -2.91
N GLY A 192 16.75 6.57 -4.17
CA GLY A 192 15.47 6.74 -4.87
C GLY A 192 14.89 5.42 -5.38
N ILE A 193 13.62 5.49 -5.83
CA ILE A 193 12.84 4.33 -6.31
C ILE A 193 13.49 3.64 -7.51
N GLN A 194 14.34 4.32 -8.28
CA GLN A 194 15.08 3.74 -9.41
C GLN A 194 15.98 2.57 -9.01
N ASN A 195 16.41 2.50 -7.73
CA ASN A 195 17.19 1.37 -7.22
C ASN A 195 16.39 0.05 -7.23
N MET A 196 15.08 0.13 -7.45
CA MET A 196 14.15 -0.99 -7.53
C MET A 196 13.80 -1.41 -8.96
N ARG A 197 14.56 -0.97 -9.96
CA ARG A 197 14.29 -1.20 -11.39
C ARG A 197 14.10 -2.67 -11.79
N ASN A 198 14.69 -3.59 -11.05
CA ASN A 198 14.57 -5.03 -11.32
C ASN A 198 13.37 -5.67 -10.61
N GLY A 199 12.60 -4.89 -9.85
CA GLY A 199 11.55 -5.40 -8.99
C GLY A 199 12.07 -6.32 -7.89
N TYR A 200 11.16 -6.86 -7.09
CA TYR A 200 11.45 -7.83 -6.03
C TYR A 200 10.51 -9.01 -6.13
N VAL A 201 11.08 -10.18 -5.92
CA VAL A 201 10.34 -11.42 -5.70
C VAL A 201 10.83 -12.00 -4.38
N THR A 202 9.93 -12.14 -3.41
CA THR A 202 10.27 -12.71 -2.10
C THR A 202 9.08 -13.45 -1.51
N ARG A 203 9.29 -14.16 -0.39
CA ARG A 203 8.20 -14.70 0.40
C ARG A 203 7.48 -13.55 1.11
N GLY A 204 6.19 -13.36 0.80
CA GLY A 204 5.28 -12.51 1.56
C GLY A 204 4.61 -13.28 2.67
N ILE A 205 4.41 -12.65 3.81
CA ILE A 205 3.66 -13.16 4.97
C ILE A 205 2.58 -12.15 5.31
N LEU A 206 1.33 -12.61 5.38
CA LEU A 206 0.22 -11.81 5.86
C LEU A 206 0.06 -11.96 7.37
N LEU A 207 0.10 -10.83 8.09
CA LEU A 207 -0.31 -10.69 9.48
C LEU A 207 -1.77 -10.24 9.50
N ASP A 208 -2.72 -11.16 9.65
CA ASP A 208 -4.15 -10.83 9.76
C ASP A 208 -4.54 -10.65 11.23
N ILE A 209 -4.24 -9.47 11.77
CA ILE A 209 -4.44 -9.18 13.20
C ILE A 209 -5.93 -9.09 13.59
N PRO A 210 -6.84 -8.53 12.77
CA PRO A 210 -8.27 -8.66 13.06
C PRO A 210 -8.72 -10.12 13.25
N ARG A 211 -8.28 -11.02 12.37
CA ARG A 211 -8.59 -12.46 12.48
C ARG A 211 -7.97 -13.10 13.72
N LEU A 212 -6.80 -12.66 14.15
CA LEU A 212 -6.21 -13.09 15.42
C LEU A 212 -7.13 -12.74 16.59
N LYS A 213 -7.63 -11.51 16.58
CA LYS A 213 -8.47 -10.93 17.64
C LYS A 213 -9.96 -11.28 17.52
N GLY A 214 -10.38 -11.96 16.44
CA GLY A 214 -11.78 -12.35 16.23
C GLY A 214 -12.72 -11.18 15.86
N VAL A 215 -12.16 -10.12 15.25
CA VAL A 215 -12.90 -8.95 14.80
C VAL A 215 -12.78 -8.78 13.27
N GLN A 216 -13.64 -7.97 12.66
CA GLN A 216 -13.58 -7.70 11.23
C GLN A 216 -12.45 -6.73 10.87
N TYR A 217 -12.23 -5.74 11.71
CA TYR A 217 -11.19 -4.72 11.61
C TYR A 217 -10.72 -4.27 12.99
N LEU A 218 -9.54 -3.67 13.06
CA LEU A 218 -9.07 -2.99 14.26
C LEU A 218 -9.66 -1.58 14.31
N GLU A 219 -10.06 -1.13 15.50
CA GLU A 219 -10.45 0.26 15.66
C GLU A 219 -9.22 1.19 15.50
N PRO A 220 -9.41 2.40 14.91
CA PRO A 220 -8.35 3.38 14.81
C PRO A 220 -7.70 3.66 16.16
N GLY A 221 -6.37 3.83 16.18
CA GLY A 221 -5.59 3.98 17.41
C GLY A 221 -5.18 2.66 18.07
N THR A 222 -5.57 1.51 17.53
CA THR A 222 -5.16 0.21 18.06
C THR A 222 -3.70 -0.08 17.68
N PRO A 223 -2.77 -0.19 18.65
CA PRO A 223 -1.40 -0.57 18.37
C PRO A 223 -1.26 -2.08 18.14
N VAL A 224 -0.37 -2.45 17.22
CA VAL A 224 0.09 -3.82 17.01
C VAL A 224 1.50 -3.95 17.58
N PHE A 225 1.68 -4.83 18.53
CA PHE A 225 2.94 -5.10 19.22
C PHE A 225 3.59 -6.40 18.74
N VAL A 226 4.82 -6.66 19.20
CA VAL A 226 5.56 -7.90 18.89
C VAL A 226 4.76 -9.13 19.35
N GLU A 227 4.09 -9.06 20.48
CA GLU A 227 3.26 -10.13 21.03
C GLU A 227 2.11 -10.52 20.10
N ASP A 228 1.50 -9.53 19.41
CA ASP A 228 0.46 -9.80 18.41
C ASP A 228 1.05 -10.53 17.19
N ILE A 229 2.26 -10.13 16.77
CA ILE A 229 2.96 -10.78 15.65
C ILE A 229 3.30 -12.23 16.00
N GLU A 230 3.87 -12.47 17.17
CA GLU A 230 4.27 -13.81 17.61
C GLU A 230 3.05 -14.71 17.89
N ALA A 231 1.96 -14.14 18.41
CA ALA A 231 0.70 -14.84 18.56
C ALA A 231 0.13 -15.25 17.19
N TRP A 232 0.26 -14.37 16.18
CA TRP A 232 -0.14 -14.69 14.81
C TRP A 232 0.75 -15.77 14.19
N GLU A 233 2.09 -15.68 14.33
CA GLU A 233 3.01 -16.74 13.88
C GLU A 233 2.57 -18.11 14.41
N LYS A 234 2.25 -18.18 15.71
CA LYS A 234 1.79 -19.41 16.37
C LYS A 234 0.44 -19.89 15.81
N LYS A 235 -0.53 -19.00 15.65
CA LYS A 235 -1.87 -19.32 15.13
C LYS A 235 -1.81 -19.78 13.68
N ALA A 236 -1.01 -19.11 12.87
CA ALA A 236 -0.88 -19.37 11.44
C ALA A 236 0.07 -20.53 11.10
N GLY A 237 0.82 -21.04 12.08
CA GLY A 237 1.81 -22.10 11.87
C GLY A 237 2.99 -21.68 10.99
N ILE A 238 3.33 -20.40 10.98
CA ILE A 238 4.40 -19.82 10.17
C ILE A 238 5.45 -19.17 11.05
N LYS A 239 6.62 -18.91 10.48
CA LYS A 239 7.68 -18.13 11.14
C LYS A 239 8.33 -17.19 10.14
N VAL A 240 8.40 -15.91 10.50
CA VAL A 240 9.11 -14.89 9.72
C VAL A 240 10.60 -15.15 9.75
N SER A 241 11.26 -15.04 8.62
CA SER A 241 12.69 -15.29 8.45
C SER A 241 13.34 -14.26 7.51
N SER A 242 14.67 -14.26 7.51
CA SER A 242 15.44 -13.30 6.74
C SER A 242 15.04 -13.26 5.25
N GLY A 243 14.84 -12.04 4.76
CA GLY A 243 14.45 -11.77 3.38
C GLY A 243 12.92 -11.80 3.13
N ASP A 244 12.09 -12.05 4.14
CA ASP A 244 10.64 -12.01 3.99
C ASP A 244 10.10 -10.58 3.88
N ALA A 245 8.98 -10.44 3.20
CA ALA A 245 8.11 -9.27 3.26
C ALA A 245 6.96 -9.53 4.26
N LEU A 246 6.67 -8.56 5.11
CA LEU A 246 5.65 -8.64 6.14
C LEU A 246 4.53 -7.66 5.85
N LEU A 247 3.30 -8.13 5.65
CA LEU A 247 2.14 -7.31 5.35
C LEU A 247 1.14 -7.35 6.53
N LEU A 248 0.90 -6.21 7.15
CA LEU A 248 -0.05 -6.03 8.24
C LEU A 248 -1.43 -5.70 7.69
N ARG A 249 -2.41 -6.58 7.87
CA ARG A 249 -3.81 -6.25 7.69
C ARG A 249 -4.39 -5.74 9.01
N THR A 250 -4.88 -4.49 9.00
CA THR A 250 -5.65 -3.89 10.09
C THR A 250 -7.15 -3.98 9.85
N GLY A 251 -7.58 -4.23 8.62
CA GLY A 251 -8.97 -4.22 8.17
C GLY A 251 -9.46 -2.81 7.85
N ARG A 252 -8.56 -1.87 7.57
CA ARG A 252 -8.91 -0.47 7.28
C ARG A 252 -9.97 -0.34 6.20
N TRP A 253 -9.82 -1.07 5.09
CA TRP A 253 -10.75 -0.96 3.97
C TRP A 253 -12.11 -1.56 4.29
N ALA A 254 -12.18 -2.64 5.07
CA ALA A 254 -13.43 -3.19 5.61
C ALA A 254 -14.14 -2.18 6.51
N ARG A 255 -13.39 -1.49 7.40
CA ARG A 255 -13.94 -0.44 8.25
C ARG A 255 -14.46 0.75 7.42
N ARG A 256 -13.66 1.19 6.44
CA ARG A 256 -14.04 2.29 5.53
C ARG A 256 -15.33 1.96 4.76
N ALA A 257 -15.47 0.75 4.30
CA ALA A 257 -16.67 0.29 3.61
C ALA A 257 -17.91 0.26 4.55
N ALA A 258 -17.72 -0.15 5.80
CA ALA A 258 -18.80 -0.27 6.78
C ALA A 258 -19.24 1.07 7.37
N LEU A 259 -18.30 1.97 7.69
CA LEU A 259 -18.53 3.18 8.49
C LEU A 259 -18.23 4.49 7.74
N GLY A 260 -17.74 4.41 6.50
CA GLY A 260 -17.31 5.55 5.72
C GLY A 260 -15.88 6.02 6.02
N PRO A 261 -15.38 6.99 5.23
CA PRO A 261 -14.03 7.54 5.39
C PRO A 261 -13.91 8.41 6.64
N TRP A 262 -12.71 8.43 7.24
CA TRP A 262 -12.37 9.28 8.40
C TRP A 262 -11.01 9.94 8.22
N VAL A 263 -10.61 10.81 9.14
CA VAL A 263 -9.30 11.48 9.11
C VAL A 263 -8.23 10.51 9.61
N VAL A 264 -7.74 9.65 8.72
CA VAL A 264 -6.77 8.58 9.00
C VAL A 264 -5.48 9.13 9.60
N SER A 265 -5.00 10.29 9.11
CA SER A 265 -3.79 10.94 9.64
C SER A 265 -3.84 11.31 11.13
N ARG A 266 -5.03 11.28 11.74
CA ARG A 266 -5.21 11.56 13.16
C ARG A 266 -5.45 10.34 14.02
N ASN A 267 -5.97 9.26 13.40
CA ASN A 267 -6.34 8.08 14.15
C ASN A 267 -6.38 6.85 13.23
N GLU A 268 -5.40 5.97 13.38
CA GLU A 268 -5.34 4.70 12.65
C GLU A 268 -4.71 3.58 13.47
N ALA A 269 -5.08 2.33 13.15
CA ALA A 269 -4.44 1.16 13.70
C ALA A 269 -3.16 0.84 12.92
N GLY A 270 -2.11 0.42 13.60
CA GLY A 270 -0.83 0.10 12.96
C GLY A 270 0.22 -0.41 13.94
N PHE A 271 1.43 -0.59 13.48
CA PHE A 271 2.53 -1.01 14.33
C PHE A 271 2.92 0.05 15.35
N HIS A 272 3.27 -0.40 16.55
CA HIS A 272 3.99 0.41 17.51
C HIS A 272 5.49 0.39 17.22
N ALA A 273 6.21 1.48 17.53
CA ALA A 273 7.66 1.61 17.28
C ALA A 273 8.51 0.46 17.84
N SER A 274 8.08 -0.18 18.95
CA SER A 274 8.80 -1.30 19.56
C SER A 274 9.04 -2.50 18.64
N VAL A 275 8.30 -2.63 17.54
CA VAL A 275 8.46 -3.75 16.59
C VAL A 275 9.79 -3.70 15.82
N ALA A 276 10.44 -2.52 15.75
CA ALA A 276 11.62 -2.35 14.90
C ALA A 276 12.79 -3.27 15.26
N GLN A 277 13.04 -3.53 16.56
CA GLN A 277 14.06 -4.49 16.96
C GLN A 277 13.75 -5.91 16.49
N TRP A 278 12.49 -6.33 16.62
CA TRP A 278 12.04 -7.64 16.14
C TRP A 278 12.19 -7.77 14.62
N LEU A 279 11.82 -6.72 13.86
CA LEU A 279 12.00 -6.69 12.40
C LEU A 279 13.47 -6.87 12.01
N LYS A 280 14.40 -6.19 12.75
CA LYS A 280 15.84 -6.34 12.56
C LYS A 280 16.31 -7.77 12.83
N ASP A 281 15.91 -8.33 13.98
CA ASP A 281 16.36 -9.64 14.44
C ASP A 281 15.86 -10.76 13.52
N ARG A 282 14.65 -10.62 12.99
CA ARG A 282 14.07 -11.54 12.01
C ARG A 282 14.62 -11.35 10.59
N GLY A 283 15.32 -10.23 10.33
CA GLY A 283 15.85 -9.90 9.03
C GLY A 283 14.74 -9.66 7.99
N VAL A 284 13.67 -8.98 8.39
CA VAL A 284 12.62 -8.57 7.45
C VAL A 284 13.21 -7.67 6.38
N ALA A 285 12.83 -7.90 5.11
CA ALA A 285 13.37 -7.16 3.97
C ALA A 285 12.45 -6.04 3.47
N LEU A 286 11.15 -6.18 3.71
CA LEU A 286 10.12 -5.25 3.26
C LEU A 286 8.95 -5.33 4.26
N ILE A 287 8.31 -4.21 4.53
CA ILE A 287 7.07 -4.17 5.32
C ILE A 287 5.97 -3.43 4.58
N GLY A 288 4.73 -3.66 4.95
CA GLY A 288 3.60 -2.93 4.39
C GLY A 288 2.34 -3.11 5.23
N SER A 289 1.33 -2.30 4.91
CA SER A 289 0.04 -2.32 5.59
C SER A 289 -1.09 -1.90 4.65
N ASP A 290 -2.32 -2.21 5.05
CA ASP A 290 -3.54 -1.64 4.46
C ASP A 290 -3.83 -0.21 4.95
N SER A 291 -2.95 0.34 5.79
CA SER A 291 -2.93 1.71 6.29
C SER A 291 -1.56 2.35 6.04
N ALA A 292 -1.24 3.47 6.72
CA ALA A 292 0.08 4.09 6.67
C ALA A 292 1.01 3.56 7.78
N LEU A 293 0.99 2.27 8.00
CA LEU A 293 1.87 1.46 8.82
C LEU A 293 1.93 1.79 10.32
N ASP A 294 2.09 3.08 10.70
CA ASP A 294 2.17 3.52 12.10
C ASP A 294 0.81 3.50 12.79
N VAL A 295 0.77 3.12 14.06
CA VAL A 295 -0.39 3.46 14.88
C VAL A 295 -0.43 4.97 15.11
N THR A 296 -1.60 5.59 14.94
CA THR A 296 -1.79 7.01 15.23
C THR A 296 -2.94 7.20 16.24
N PRO A 297 -2.74 7.89 17.38
CA PRO A 297 -1.47 8.48 17.86
C PRO A 297 -0.34 7.48 18.07
N SER A 298 0.90 7.88 17.84
CA SER A 298 2.06 6.98 17.78
C SER A 298 2.44 6.30 19.11
N LEU A 299 1.92 6.78 20.24
CA LEU A 299 2.27 6.39 21.60
C LEU A 299 3.76 6.66 21.94
N VAL A 300 4.49 7.38 21.10
CA VAL A 300 5.84 7.89 21.36
C VAL A 300 5.77 9.40 21.39
N GLU A 301 6.03 9.98 22.55
CA GLU A 301 5.86 11.43 22.77
C GLU A 301 6.66 12.25 21.74
N SER A 302 6.02 13.27 21.18
CA SER A 302 6.59 14.21 20.20
C SER A 302 6.97 13.61 18.83
N LEU A 303 6.58 12.36 18.53
CA LEU A 303 6.84 11.72 17.23
C LEU A 303 5.52 11.29 16.57
N ASN A 304 5.35 11.65 15.30
CA ASN A 304 4.12 11.31 14.55
C ASN A 304 4.22 9.96 13.83
N LEU A 305 5.35 9.67 13.17
CA LEU A 305 5.56 8.47 12.35
C LEU A 305 6.85 7.75 12.76
N PRO A 306 6.94 7.24 14.03
CA PRO A 306 8.15 6.59 14.52
C PRO A 306 8.48 5.28 13.79
N VAL A 307 7.47 4.51 13.33
CA VAL A 307 7.71 3.26 12.60
C VAL A 307 8.26 3.54 11.21
N HIS A 308 7.72 4.53 10.47
CA HIS A 308 8.28 4.97 9.20
C HIS A 308 9.75 5.40 9.37
N THR A 309 10.02 6.21 10.38
CA THR A 309 11.39 6.67 10.67
C THR A 309 12.34 5.51 10.95
N LEU A 310 11.94 4.57 11.80
CA LEU A 310 12.77 3.40 12.12
C LEU A 310 12.92 2.46 10.92
N ALA A 311 11.83 2.20 10.19
CA ALA A 311 11.86 1.32 9.04
C ALA A 311 12.74 1.89 7.92
N ILE A 312 12.41 3.07 7.41
CA ILE A 312 13.09 3.64 6.24
C ILE A 312 14.49 4.12 6.62
N THR A 313 14.59 4.97 7.65
CA THR A 313 15.86 5.66 7.91
C THR A 313 16.85 4.81 8.71
N ALA A 314 16.40 4.08 9.74
CA ALA A 314 17.33 3.27 10.55
C ALA A 314 17.60 1.89 9.93
N LEU A 315 16.55 1.16 9.57
CA LEU A 315 16.65 -0.24 9.13
C LEU A 315 16.93 -0.38 7.62
N GLY A 316 16.58 0.64 6.81
CA GLY A 316 16.63 0.55 5.36
C GLY A 316 15.56 -0.37 4.79
N LEU A 317 14.38 -0.40 5.39
CA LEU A 317 13.19 -1.11 4.92
C LEU A 317 12.36 -0.18 4.05
N ASN A 318 12.07 -0.60 2.82
CA ASN A 318 11.04 0.05 2.03
C ASN A 318 9.66 -0.31 2.58
N ILE A 319 8.68 0.58 2.39
CA ILE A 319 7.32 0.40 2.90
C ILE A 319 6.33 0.29 1.73
N LEU A 320 5.35 -0.59 1.86
CA LEU A 320 4.16 -0.68 1.02
C LEU A 320 2.97 -0.14 1.81
N ASP A 321 2.58 1.10 1.56
CA ASP A 321 1.47 1.74 2.25
C ASP A 321 0.14 1.60 1.51
N ASN A 322 -0.95 1.63 2.28
CA ASN A 322 -2.33 1.67 1.81
C ASN A 322 -2.67 0.53 0.83
N GLN A 323 -2.10 -0.66 1.03
CA GLN A 323 -2.44 -1.82 0.23
C GLN A 323 -3.87 -2.29 0.54
N ASP A 324 -4.58 -2.85 -0.42
CA ASP A 324 -5.84 -3.56 -0.16
C ASP A 324 -5.53 -5.01 0.18
N LEU A 325 -5.62 -5.35 1.46
CA LEU A 325 -5.32 -6.68 1.96
C LEU A 325 -6.59 -7.52 2.25
N GLU A 326 -7.79 -7.02 1.92
CA GLU A 326 -9.04 -7.73 2.17
C GLU A 326 -9.11 -9.02 1.34
N ALA A 327 -8.97 -8.91 0.02
CA ALA A 327 -8.99 -10.07 -0.87
C ALA A 327 -7.86 -11.07 -0.57
N LEU A 328 -6.68 -10.57 -0.16
CA LEU A 328 -5.56 -11.40 0.27
C LEU A 328 -5.91 -12.18 1.55
N GLY A 329 -6.52 -11.51 2.55
CA GLY A 329 -6.95 -12.14 3.80
C GLY A 329 -7.99 -13.24 3.58
N GLU A 330 -8.96 -13.00 2.69
CA GLU A 330 -9.95 -14.01 2.30
C GLU A 330 -9.32 -15.21 1.59
N GLN A 331 -8.43 -14.94 0.63
CA GLN A 331 -7.78 -16.00 -0.14
C GLN A 331 -6.84 -16.84 0.74
N ALA A 332 -6.05 -16.19 1.61
CA ALA A 332 -5.19 -16.87 2.58
C ALA A 332 -6.00 -17.78 3.51
N ALA A 333 -7.16 -17.30 3.98
CA ALA A 333 -8.06 -18.08 4.83
C ALA A 333 -8.66 -19.30 4.10
N LYS A 334 -9.12 -19.13 2.85
CA LYS A 334 -9.65 -20.25 2.01
C LYS A 334 -8.61 -21.34 1.83
N GLN A 335 -7.33 -20.97 1.70
CA GLN A 335 -6.23 -21.90 1.51
C GLN A 335 -5.61 -22.39 2.83
N ASN A 336 -6.01 -21.79 3.95
CA ASN A 336 -5.34 -21.95 5.24
C ASN A 336 -3.82 -21.78 5.11
N ARG A 337 -3.38 -20.78 4.33
CA ARG A 337 -1.99 -20.51 4.02
C ARG A 337 -1.73 -19.00 3.99
N TRP A 338 -0.86 -18.55 4.88
CA TRP A 338 -0.60 -17.13 5.18
C TRP A 338 0.74 -16.64 4.61
N GLU A 339 1.33 -17.46 3.75
CA GLU A 339 2.54 -17.14 2.98
C GLU A 339 2.30 -17.37 1.48
N PHE A 340 2.96 -16.59 0.67
CA PHE A 340 2.80 -16.55 -0.78
C PHE A 340 4.07 -16.01 -1.45
N MET A 341 4.19 -16.15 -2.76
CA MET A 341 5.16 -15.39 -3.53
C MET A 341 4.64 -13.95 -3.68
N LEU A 342 5.41 -12.99 -3.16
CA LEU A 342 5.15 -11.56 -3.35
C LEU A 342 6.04 -11.03 -4.48
N THR A 343 5.41 -10.37 -5.46
CA THR A 343 6.09 -9.62 -6.53
C THR A 343 5.77 -8.13 -6.41
N VAL A 344 6.82 -7.29 -6.38
CA VAL A 344 6.70 -5.83 -6.30
C VAL A 344 7.59 -5.21 -7.36
N ALA A 345 7.02 -4.41 -8.26
CA ALA A 345 7.75 -3.82 -9.37
C ALA A 345 7.31 -2.37 -9.62
N PRO A 346 7.76 -1.41 -8.81
CA PRO A 346 7.48 0.00 -9.07
C PRO A 346 8.17 0.48 -10.34
N VAL A 347 7.59 1.47 -11.03
CA VAL A 347 8.26 2.13 -12.15
C VAL A 347 9.49 2.87 -11.62
N PRO A 348 10.68 2.64 -12.19
CA PRO A 348 11.95 3.18 -11.66
C PRO A 348 12.17 4.64 -12.08
N VAL A 349 11.33 5.55 -11.59
CA VAL A 349 11.45 6.99 -11.83
C VAL A 349 12.75 7.51 -11.21
N THR A 350 13.64 8.07 -12.03
CA THR A 350 14.89 8.65 -11.54
C THR A 350 14.63 9.76 -10.55
N GLY A 351 15.19 9.66 -9.36
CA GLY A 351 15.02 10.63 -8.28
C GLY A 351 13.67 10.57 -7.57
N GLY A 352 12.82 9.58 -7.87
CA GLY A 352 11.53 9.43 -7.20
C GLY A 352 11.66 8.98 -5.75
N THR A 353 10.84 9.58 -4.87
CA THR A 353 10.77 9.24 -3.43
C THR A 353 9.95 7.98 -3.16
N GLY A 354 9.29 7.44 -4.16
CA GLY A 354 8.43 6.26 -4.15
C GLY A 354 7.71 6.13 -5.49
N PHE A 355 6.74 5.22 -5.57
CA PHE A 355 5.85 5.10 -6.74
C PHE A 355 4.56 4.37 -6.37
N PRO A 356 3.40 4.74 -6.96
CA PRO A 356 2.19 3.93 -6.88
C PRO A 356 2.47 2.52 -7.39
N VAL A 357 2.05 1.50 -6.67
CA VAL A 357 2.36 0.12 -7.03
C VAL A 357 1.20 -0.82 -6.73
N ASN A 358 0.94 -1.73 -7.67
CA ASN A 358 0.11 -2.88 -7.44
C ASN A 358 1.01 -4.09 -7.17
N ALA A 359 1.31 -4.35 -5.91
CA ALA A 359 2.02 -5.56 -5.53
C ALA A 359 1.12 -6.79 -5.76
N ILE A 360 1.71 -7.92 -6.14
CA ILE A 360 0.95 -9.14 -6.46
C ILE A 360 1.38 -10.27 -5.53
N ALA A 361 0.40 -10.84 -4.83
CA ALA A 361 0.54 -12.07 -4.08
C ALA A 361 0.11 -13.26 -4.94
N THR A 362 0.96 -14.28 -5.07
CA THR A 362 0.67 -15.49 -5.86
C THR A 362 0.77 -16.74 -4.99
N PHE A 363 -0.30 -17.56 -5.01
CA PHE A 363 -0.45 -18.79 -4.22
C PHE A 363 -0.18 -20.06 -5.03
#